data_286f87b60317eb9443f8a3e6be5273b4
#
_entry.id   286f87b60317eb9443f8a3e6be5273b4
#
_cell.length_a   1.000
_cell.length_b   1.000
_cell.length_c   1.000
_cell.angle_alpha   90.00
_cell.angle_beta   90.00
_cell.angle_gamma   90.00
#
_symmetry.space_group_name_H-M   'P 1'
#
loop_
_entity.id
_entity.type
_entity.pdbx_description
1 polymer ?
#
loop_
_entity_poly.entity_id
_entity_poly.type
_entity_poly.pdbx_seq_one_letter_code
_entity_poly.pdbx_strand_id
1 'polypeptide(L)'
;PVYLLTGVVFFNFFTEATGMGMTAITSNAALIKKVYMPKYIYPISRLCSSLINLGMALLPLFIVMMFTGTAFGPSLLLLIFDILCMLGFVMGMMLLLSTAMTFFQDTQFLWSVVSMMWMYLTPVFYSDSIIPQNLLVYYHMNPMYQYITFARICIIDGISPEPIAYLWCILSSVIVLMLGIFVFKKGQDKFVMYL
;
A
#
# COMPACT_ATOMS: atom_id res chain seq x y z
N PRO A 1 -6.74 -8.74 -19.53
CA PRO A 1 -7.59 -8.00 -18.56
C PRO A 1 -7.11 -8.20 -17.13
N VAL A 2 -6.83 -9.45 -16.69
CA VAL A 2 -6.38 -9.78 -15.32
C VAL A 2 -5.11 -9.01 -14.94
N TYR A 3 -4.12 -8.91 -15.82
CA TYR A 3 -2.86 -8.22 -15.61
C TYR A 3 -3.05 -6.75 -15.18
N LEU A 4 -3.90 -6.02 -15.93
CA LEU A 4 -4.21 -4.61 -15.63
C LEU A 4 -5.03 -4.49 -14.34
N LEU A 5 -6.03 -5.36 -14.19
CA LEU A 5 -6.94 -5.30 -13.04
C LEU A 5 -6.20 -5.56 -11.72
N THR A 6 -5.28 -6.53 -11.69
CA THR A 6 -4.43 -6.79 -10.52
C THR A 6 -3.62 -5.55 -10.14
N GLY A 7 -2.94 -4.93 -11.10
CA GLY A 7 -2.15 -3.72 -10.84
C GLY A 7 -3.00 -2.56 -10.32
N VAL A 8 -4.17 -2.35 -10.93
CA VAL A 8 -5.10 -1.28 -10.52
C VAL A 8 -5.67 -1.52 -9.13
N VAL A 9 -6.09 -2.75 -8.79
CA VAL A 9 -6.65 -3.09 -7.47
C VAL A 9 -5.63 -2.85 -6.37
N PHE A 10 -4.39 -3.33 -6.53
CA PHE A 10 -3.34 -3.17 -5.52
C PHE A 10 -2.91 -1.71 -5.38
N PHE A 11 -2.75 -0.99 -6.49
CA PHE A 11 -2.35 0.41 -6.44
C PHE A 11 -3.46 1.31 -5.87
N ASN A 12 -4.72 1.05 -6.21
CA ASN A 12 -5.86 1.78 -5.63
C ASN A 12 -5.97 1.55 -4.13
N PHE A 13 -5.77 0.32 -3.66
CA PHE A 13 -5.71 0.04 -2.22
C PHE A 13 -4.61 0.87 -1.54
N PHE A 14 -3.42 0.94 -2.11
CA PHE A 14 -2.32 1.74 -1.58
C PHE A 14 -2.69 3.24 -1.49
N THR A 15 -3.20 3.81 -2.57
CA THR A 15 -3.54 5.25 -2.61
C THR A 15 -4.72 5.60 -1.72
N GLU A 16 -5.75 4.77 -1.69
CA GLU A 16 -6.91 4.93 -0.82
C GLU A 16 -6.52 4.86 0.66
N ALA A 17 -5.82 3.79 1.06
CA ALA A 17 -5.40 3.58 2.43
C ALA A 17 -4.49 4.72 2.92
N THR A 18 -3.46 5.08 2.15
CA THR A 18 -2.55 6.17 2.51
C THR A 18 -3.26 7.52 2.58
N GLY A 19 -4.20 7.79 1.67
CA GLY A 19 -5.04 9.00 1.68
C GLY A 19 -5.92 9.09 2.93
N MET A 20 -6.64 8.01 3.27
CA MET A 20 -7.47 7.97 4.48
C MET A 20 -6.62 8.03 5.76
N GLY A 21 -5.47 7.34 5.76
CA GLY A 21 -4.57 7.33 6.91
C GLY A 21 -3.92 8.67 7.16
N MET A 22 -3.57 9.41 6.12
CA MET A 22 -2.98 10.73 6.20
C MET A 22 -3.88 11.70 6.98
N THR A 23 -5.19 11.68 6.72
CA THR A 23 -6.17 12.55 7.38
C THR A 23 -6.69 11.99 8.70
N ALA A 24 -6.30 10.78 9.10
CA ALA A 24 -6.86 10.09 10.26
C ALA A 24 -6.72 10.87 11.58
N ILE A 25 -5.63 11.57 11.80
CA ILE A 25 -5.37 12.37 12.99
C ILE A 25 -6.14 13.70 12.93
N THR A 26 -6.02 14.43 11.82
CA THR A 26 -6.63 15.75 11.66
C THR A 26 -8.17 15.71 11.66
N SER A 27 -8.75 14.69 11.01
CA SER A 27 -10.21 14.50 10.98
C SER A 27 -10.81 14.13 12.34
N ASN A 28 -10.01 13.61 13.29
CA ASN A 28 -10.44 13.24 14.63
C ASN A 28 -9.89 14.19 15.71
N ALA A 29 -9.43 15.39 15.33
CA ALA A 29 -8.83 16.37 16.26
C ALA A 29 -9.71 16.69 17.46
N ALA A 30 -11.03 16.87 17.26
CA ALA A 30 -11.98 17.16 18.33
C ALA A 30 -12.07 16.02 19.36
N LEU A 31 -11.94 14.77 18.93
CA LEU A 31 -11.98 13.60 19.79
C LEU A 31 -10.65 13.45 20.56
N ILE A 32 -9.53 13.67 19.87
CA ILE A 32 -8.17 13.59 20.44
C ILE A 32 -7.99 14.62 21.59
N LYS A 33 -8.60 15.79 21.46
CA LYS A 33 -8.56 16.84 22.50
C LYS A 33 -9.42 16.54 23.73
N LYS A 34 -10.49 15.74 23.57
CA LYS A 34 -11.46 15.45 24.63
C LYS A 34 -11.21 14.16 25.39
N VAL A 35 -10.66 13.15 24.70
CA VAL A 35 -10.50 11.81 25.24
C VAL A 35 -9.04 11.37 25.10
N TYR A 36 -8.46 10.91 26.18
CA TYR A 36 -7.11 10.33 26.16
C TYR A 36 -7.15 8.94 25.56
N MET A 37 -6.86 8.85 24.26
CA MET A 37 -6.72 7.59 23.54
C MET A 37 -5.36 7.53 22.83
N PRO A 38 -4.76 6.32 22.72
CA PRO A 38 -3.54 6.14 21.93
C PRO A 38 -3.75 6.56 20.47
N LYS A 39 -2.98 7.52 19.99
CA LYS A 39 -3.21 8.19 18.69
C LYS A 39 -3.03 7.27 17.48
N TYR A 40 -2.27 6.18 17.62
CA TYR A 40 -2.08 5.19 16.56
C TYR A 40 -3.36 4.39 16.21
N ILE A 41 -4.37 4.40 17.07
CA ILE A 41 -5.65 3.72 16.82
C ILE A 41 -6.35 4.31 15.59
N TYR A 42 -6.23 5.62 15.36
CA TYR A 42 -6.88 6.29 14.23
C TYR A 42 -6.35 5.81 12.87
N PRO A 43 -5.03 5.81 12.60
CA PRO A 43 -4.51 5.21 11.36
C PRO A 43 -4.85 3.71 11.23
N ILE A 44 -4.77 2.92 12.32
CA ILE A 44 -5.11 1.49 12.28
C ILE A 44 -6.57 1.28 11.87
N SER A 45 -7.50 2.04 12.43
CA SER A 45 -8.93 1.92 12.09
C SER A 45 -9.18 2.22 10.60
N ARG A 46 -8.47 3.20 10.03
CA ARG A 46 -8.54 3.51 8.58
C ARG A 46 -7.95 2.39 7.73
N LEU A 47 -6.84 1.80 8.17
CA LEU A 47 -6.26 0.64 7.48
C LEU A 47 -7.23 -0.54 7.46
N CYS A 48 -7.90 -0.85 8.58
CA CYS A 48 -8.91 -1.91 8.62
C CYS A 48 -10.07 -1.63 7.66
N SER A 49 -10.52 -0.38 7.56
CA SER A 49 -11.56 0.00 6.59
C SER A 49 -11.10 -0.20 5.15
N SER A 50 -9.88 0.23 4.82
CA SER A 50 -9.32 0.03 3.47
C SER A 50 -9.08 -1.45 3.14
N LEU A 51 -8.78 -2.28 4.15
CA LEU A 51 -8.64 -3.72 3.97
C LEU A 51 -9.98 -4.38 3.57
N ILE A 52 -11.09 -3.93 4.15
CA ILE A 52 -12.42 -4.38 3.74
C ILE A 52 -12.69 -3.99 2.28
N ASN A 53 -12.35 -2.76 1.90
CA ASN A 53 -12.49 -2.29 0.52
C ASN A 53 -11.61 -3.10 -0.45
N LEU A 54 -10.38 -3.45 -0.06
CA LEU A 54 -9.52 -4.36 -0.84
C LEU A 54 -10.21 -5.72 -1.02
N GLY A 55 -10.77 -6.30 0.04
CA GLY A 55 -11.52 -7.56 -0.04
C GLY A 55 -12.67 -7.47 -1.05
N MET A 56 -13.43 -6.37 -1.04
CA MET A 56 -14.48 -6.13 -2.02
C MET A 56 -13.94 -5.93 -3.44
N ALA A 57 -12.80 -5.28 -3.61
CA ALA A 57 -12.15 -5.07 -4.91
C ALA A 57 -11.53 -6.36 -5.49
N LEU A 58 -11.18 -7.33 -4.65
CA LEU A 58 -10.72 -8.65 -5.10
C LEU A 58 -11.84 -9.51 -5.68
N LEU A 59 -13.11 -9.28 -5.31
CA LEU A 59 -14.24 -10.06 -5.87
C LEU A 59 -14.36 -9.93 -7.40
N PRO A 60 -14.41 -8.71 -7.99
CA PRO A 60 -14.41 -8.57 -9.45
C PRO A 60 -13.15 -9.17 -10.09
N LEU A 61 -11.99 -9.08 -9.44
CA LEU A 61 -10.76 -9.68 -9.94
C LEU A 61 -10.90 -11.20 -10.06
N PHE A 62 -11.41 -11.89 -9.03
CA PHE A 62 -11.64 -13.33 -9.07
C PHE A 62 -12.71 -13.73 -10.10
N ILE A 63 -13.75 -12.91 -10.25
CA ILE A 63 -14.77 -13.15 -11.29
C ILE A 63 -14.11 -13.09 -12.69
N VAL A 64 -13.30 -12.08 -12.97
CA VAL A 64 -12.61 -11.97 -14.27
C VAL A 64 -11.62 -13.12 -14.47
N MET A 65 -10.94 -13.61 -13.42
CA MET A 65 -10.09 -14.80 -13.48
C MET A 65 -10.87 -16.04 -13.92
N MET A 66 -12.08 -16.25 -13.39
CA MET A 66 -12.95 -17.36 -13.79
C MET A 66 -13.30 -17.31 -15.28
N PHE A 67 -13.60 -16.11 -15.80
CA PHE A 67 -13.97 -15.95 -17.22
C PHE A 67 -12.77 -16.04 -18.18
N THR A 68 -11.56 -15.74 -17.70
CA THR A 68 -10.33 -15.79 -18.51
C THR A 68 -9.65 -17.16 -18.47
N GLY A 69 -10.18 -18.11 -17.68
CA GLY A 69 -9.63 -19.47 -17.60
C GLY A 69 -8.27 -19.55 -16.90
N THR A 70 -7.89 -18.55 -16.12
CA THR A 70 -6.69 -18.63 -15.28
C THR A 70 -6.90 -19.67 -14.18
N ALA A 71 -5.94 -20.58 -14.03
CA ALA A 71 -6.07 -21.70 -13.10
C ALA A 71 -6.08 -21.24 -11.63
N PHE A 72 -7.07 -21.67 -10.87
CA PHE A 72 -7.07 -21.52 -9.41
C PHE A 72 -6.11 -22.53 -8.80
N GLY A 73 -4.87 -22.11 -8.56
CA GLY A 73 -3.83 -22.95 -7.97
C GLY A 73 -3.57 -22.62 -6.49
N PRO A 74 -2.78 -23.46 -5.79
CA PRO A 74 -2.37 -23.19 -4.40
C PRO A 74 -1.52 -21.93 -4.27
N SER A 75 -0.96 -21.42 -5.37
CA SER A 75 -0.24 -20.14 -5.43
C SER A 75 -1.08 -18.93 -5.01
N LEU A 76 -2.41 -19.02 -5.12
CA LEU A 76 -3.32 -17.97 -4.60
C LEU A 76 -3.21 -17.79 -3.08
N LEU A 77 -2.80 -18.83 -2.32
CA LEU A 77 -2.54 -18.68 -0.89
C LEU A 77 -1.36 -17.76 -0.60
N LEU A 78 -0.41 -17.65 -1.54
CA LEU A 78 0.72 -16.74 -1.41
C LEU A 78 0.32 -15.27 -1.52
N LEU A 79 -0.86 -14.97 -2.09
CA LEU A 79 -1.42 -13.60 -2.06
C LEU A 79 -1.67 -13.12 -0.63
N ILE A 80 -2.00 -14.02 0.29
CA ILE A 80 -2.19 -13.65 1.70
C ILE A 80 -0.89 -13.11 2.27
N PHE A 81 0.24 -13.75 1.95
CA PHE A 81 1.57 -13.29 2.35
C PHE A 81 1.87 -11.91 1.76
N ASP A 82 1.64 -11.72 0.46
CA ASP A 82 1.86 -10.46 -0.24
C ASP A 82 1.01 -9.32 0.36
N ILE A 83 -0.28 -9.58 0.58
CA ILE A 83 -1.19 -8.63 1.23
C ILE A 83 -0.72 -8.28 2.64
N LEU A 84 -0.23 -9.23 3.45
CA LEU A 84 0.30 -8.95 4.78
C LEU A 84 1.54 -8.06 4.74
N CYS A 85 2.47 -8.32 3.81
CA CYS A 85 3.64 -7.47 3.62
C CYS A 85 3.24 -6.07 3.15
N MET A 86 2.31 -5.99 2.21
CA MET A 86 1.78 -4.73 1.71
C MET A 86 1.05 -3.93 2.80
N LEU A 87 0.29 -4.59 3.68
CA LEU A 87 -0.36 -3.94 4.83
C LEU A 87 0.67 -3.31 5.77
N GLY A 88 1.78 -4.00 6.05
CA GLY A 88 2.87 -3.43 6.85
C GLY A 88 3.48 -2.19 6.18
N PHE A 89 3.73 -2.26 4.87
CA PHE A 89 4.23 -1.13 4.09
C PHE A 89 3.27 0.06 4.11
N VAL A 90 1.99 -0.18 3.82
CA VAL A 90 0.92 0.83 3.80
C VAL A 90 0.76 1.45 5.18
N MET A 91 0.75 0.66 6.25
CA MET A 91 0.66 1.16 7.63
C MET A 91 1.83 2.10 7.95
N GLY A 92 3.05 1.73 7.57
CA GLY A 92 4.23 2.59 7.74
C GLY A 92 4.08 3.92 7.02
N MET A 93 3.63 3.90 5.76
CA MET A 93 3.35 5.11 4.97
C MET A 93 2.24 5.96 5.59
N MET A 94 1.16 5.34 6.07
CA MET A 94 0.07 6.05 6.76
C MET A 94 0.56 6.79 8.02
N LEU A 95 1.43 6.17 8.82
CA LEU A 95 2.01 6.78 10.01
C LEU A 95 2.92 7.97 9.64
N LEU A 96 3.73 7.84 8.59
CA LEU A 96 4.56 8.95 8.09
C LEU A 96 3.70 10.12 7.60
N LEU A 97 2.73 9.83 6.73
CA LEU A 97 1.87 10.84 6.13
C LEU A 97 0.95 11.51 7.14
N SER A 98 0.38 10.76 8.09
CA SER A 98 -0.46 11.34 9.16
C SER A 98 0.33 12.28 10.06
N THR A 99 1.60 11.95 10.33
CA THR A 99 2.50 12.82 11.06
C THR A 99 2.81 14.08 10.25
N ALA A 100 3.20 13.93 8.98
CA ALA A 100 3.47 15.05 8.10
C ALA A 100 2.25 15.99 7.96
N MET A 101 1.05 15.43 7.76
CA MET A 101 -0.21 16.16 7.63
C MET A 101 -0.57 16.97 8.89
N THR A 102 -0.24 16.44 10.07
CA THR A 102 -0.50 17.16 11.33
C THR A 102 0.37 18.41 11.47
N PHE A 103 1.60 18.38 10.97
CA PHE A 103 2.51 19.53 11.00
C PHE A 103 2.36 20.46 9.79
N PHE A 104 2.05 19.88 8.60
CA PHE A 104 1.94 20.58 7.32
C PHE A 104 0.67 20.17 6.60
N GLN A 105 -0.35 21.00 6.68
CA GLN A 105 -1.66 20.73 6.05
C GLN A 105 -1.59 20.58 4.53
N ASP A 106 -0.60 21.18 3.88
CA ASP A 106 -0.37 21.07 2.44
C ASP A 106 0.13 19.68 1.99
N THR A 107 0.47 18.80 2.95
CA THR A 107 0.88 17.40 2.67
C THR A 107 -0.16 16.67 1.81
N GLN A 108 -1.44 16.98 1.94
CA GLN A 108 -2.51 16.37 1.17
C GLN A 108 -2.35 16.64 -0.33
N PHE A 109 -2.07 17.88 -0.70
CA PHE A 109 -1.88 18.26 -2.11
C PHE A 109 -0.59 17.66 -2.67
N LEU A 110 0.49 17.73 -1.90
CA LEU A 110 1.76 17.13 -2.29
C LEU A 110 1.62 15.61 -2.49
N TRP A 111 0.96 14.91 -1.55
CA TRP A 111 0.76 13.47 -1.66
C TRP A 111 -0.09 13.07 -2.86
N SER A 112 -1.12 13.85 -3.19
CA SER A 112 -1.95 13.56 -4.37
C SER A 112 -1.14 13.59 -5.67
N VAL A 113 -0.22 14.56 -5.81
CA VAL A 113 0.68 14.64 -6.96
C VAL A 113 1.71 13.51 -6.94
N VAL A 114 2.35 13.27 -5.79
CA VAL A 114 3.35 12.20 -5.63
C VAL A 114 2.76 10.83 -5.92
N SER A 115 1.58 10.51 -5.40
CA SER A 115 0.92 9.23 -5.62
C SER A 115 0.52 9.02 -7.09
N MET A 116 0.10 10.08 -7.77
CA MET A 116 -0.18 10.05 -9.21
C MET A 116 1.10 9.79 -10.01
N MET A 117 2.19 10.50 -9.72
CA MET A 117 3.49 10.24 -10.36
C MET A 117 3.97 8.81 -10.09
N TRP A 118 3.82 8.32 -8.85
CA TRP A 118 4.21 6.96 -8.48
C TRP A 118 3.43 5.90 -9.25
N MET A 119 2.13 6.13 -9.51
CA MET A 119 1.30 5.26 -10.33
C MET A 119 1.85 5.11 -11.75
N TYR A 120 2.30 6.19 -12.38
CA TYR A 120 2.91 6.15 -13.71
C TYR A 120 4.33 5.56 -13.72
N LEU A 121 5.09 5.75 -12.64
CA LEU A 121 6.41 5.13 -12.45
C LEU A 121 6.32 3.63 -12.14
N THR A 122 5.16 3.14 -11.71
CA THR A 122 4.94 1.71 -11.50
C THR A 122 4.26 1.14 -12.74
N PRO A 123 4.72 0.02 -13.33
CA PRO A 123 4.14 -0.58 -14.53
C PRO A 123 2.78 -1.23 -14.23
N VAL A 124 1.79 -0.37 -13.88
CA VAL A 124 0.40 -0.78 -13.64
C VAL A 124 -0.29 -1.03 -14.97
N PHE A 125 -0.12 -0.13 -15.94
CA PHE A 125 -0.84 -0.13 -17.22
C PHE A 125 -0.06 -0.72 -18.40
N TYR A 126 1.25 -0.94 -18.25
CA TYR A 126 2.11 -1.46 -19.33
C TYR A 126 2.87 -2.69 -18.85
N SER A 127 3.32 -3.49 -19.82
CA SER A 127 4.07 -4.71 -19.53
C SER A 127 5.55 -4.40 -19.30
N ASP A 128 6.18 -5.19 -18.43
CA ASP A 128 7.62 -5.11 -18.14
C ASP A 128 8.49 -5.31 -19.38
N SER A 129 7.97 -5.96 -20.43
CA SER A 129 8.66 -6.18 -21.69
C SER A 129 8.98 -4.90 -22.47
N ILE A 130 8.31 -3.78 -22.15
CA ILE A 130 8.53 -2.48 -22.80
C ILE A 130 9.67 -1.72 -22.13
N ILE A 131 10.05 -2.11 -20.90
CA ILE A 131 11.04 -1.39 -20.09
C ILE A 131 12.45 -1.76 -20.57
N PRO A 132 13.33 -0.79 -20.91
CA PRO A 132 14.73 -1.05 -21.21
C PRO A 132 15.45 -1.72 -20.03
N GLN A 133 16.29 -2.71 -20.32
CA GLN A 133 17.01 -3.49 -19.29
C GLN A 133 17.81 -2.61 -18.31
N ASN A 134 18.34 -1.49 -18.77
CA ASN A 134 19.09 -0.55 -17.94
C ASN A 134 18.24 0.13 -16.85
N LEU A 135 16.91 0.22 -17.05
CA LEU A 135 15.99 0.85 -16.10
C LEU A 135 15.34 -0.17 -15.15
N LEU A 136 15.37 -1.46 -15.47
CA LEU A 136 14.77 -2.51 -14.64
C LEU A 136 15.28 -2.49 -13.20
N VAL A 137 16.55 -2.16 -12.99
CA VAL A 137 17.15 -2.06 -11.64
C VAL A 137 16.42 -1.02 -10.78
N TYR A 138 16.06 0.13 -11.35
CA TYR A 138 15.32 1.17 -10.63
C TYR A 138 13.88 0.75 -10.33
N TYR A 139 13.24 0.01 -11.25
CA TYR A 139 11.89 -0.54 -11.02
C TYR A 139 11.90 -1.60 -9.93
N HIS A 140 12.92 -2.44 -9.85
CA HIS A 140 13.08 -3.42 -8.77
C HIS A 140 13.26 -2.77 -7.39
N MET A 141 13.76 -1.54 -7.31
CA MET A 141 13.83 -0.79 -6.03
C MET A 141 12.47 -0.20 -5.61
N ASN A 142 11.47 -0.16 -6.51
CA ASN A 142 10.13 0.35 -6.20
C ASN A 142 9.32 -0.70 -5.42
N PRO A 143 8.95 -0.46 -4.15
CA PRO A 143 8.19 -1.44 -3.37
C PRO A 143 6.85 -1.81 -4.00
N MET A 144 6.13 -0.85 -4.57
CA MET A 144 4.83 -1.11 -5.20
C MET A 144 4.96 -2.00 -6.44
N TYR A 145 6.06 -1.86 -7.19
CA TYR A 145 6.36 -2.76 -8.30
C TYR A 145 6.52 -4.20 -7.82
N GLN A 146 7.23 -4.42 -6.71
CA GLN A 146 7.46 -5.74 -6.14
C GLN A 146 6.16 -6.42 -5.72
N TYR A 147 5.29 -5.73 -4.97
CA TYR A 147 3.98 -6.27 -4.55
C TYR A 147 3.09 -6.60 -5.74
N ILE A 148 2.98 -5.71 -6.73
CA ILE A 148 2.14 -5.93 -7.91
C ILE A 148 2.68 -7.09 -8.75
N THR A 149 3.99 -7.18 -8.93
CA THR A 149 4.62 -8.27 -9.69
C THR A 149 4.46 -9.61 -8.96
N PHE A 150 4.65 -9.63 -7.63
CA PHE A 150 4.40 -10.81 -6.82
C PHE A 150 2.96 -11.32 -6.99
N ALA A 151 1.98 -10.42 -6.84
CA ALA A 151 0.58 -10.76 -7.03
C ALA A 151 0.28 -11.28 -8.45
N ARG A 152 0.89 -10.67 -9.50
CA ARG A 152 0.73 -11.10 -10.90
C ARG A 152 1.25 -12.52 -11.14
N ILE A 153 2.44 -12.84 -10.64
CA ILE A 153 3.02 -14.19 -10.76
C ILE A 153 2.11 -15.22 -10.09
N CYS A 154 1.60 -14.92 -8.91
CA CYS A 154 0.68 -15.81 -8.19
C CYS A 154 -0.66 -15.99 -8.91
N ILE A 155 -1.21 -14.92 -9.51
CA ILE A 155 -2.56 -14.91 -10.11
C ILE A 155 -2.52 -15.42 -11.56
N ILE A 156 -1.54 -14.99 -12.36
CA ILE A 156 -1.52 -15.24 -13.82
C ILE A 156 -0.75 -16.50 -14.14
N ASP A 157 0.48 -16.61 -13.61
CA ASP A 157 1.37 -17.72 -13.90
C ASP A 157 1.07 -18.95 -13.03
N GLY A 158 0.38 -18.74 -11.89
CA GLY A 158 0.01 -19.83 -10.98
C GLY A 158 1.18 -20.51 -10.30
N ILE A 159 2.36 -19.88 -10.29
CA ILE A 159 3.61 -20.40 -9.71
C ILE A 159 4.03 -19.61 -8.48
N SER A 160 4.94 -20.15 -7.68
CA SER A 160 5.57 -19.42 -6.59
C SER A 160 6.60 -18.45 -7.15
N PRO A 161 6.59 -17.16 -6.73
CA PRO A 161 7.64 -16.23 -7.08
C PRO A 161 9.02 -16.68 -6.60
N GLU A 162 10.07 -16.07 -7.15
CA GLU A 162 11.45 -16.34 -6.71
C GLU A 162 11.66 -15.96 -5.23
N PRO A 163 12.54 -16.69 -4.49
CA PRO A 163 12.80 -16.41 -3.08
C PRO A 163 13.25 -14.96 -2.80
N ILE A 164 13.90 -14.32 -3.75
CA ILE A 164 14.35 -12.94 -3.64
C ILE A 164 13.17 -11.95 -3.60
N ALA A 165 12.06 -12.26 -4.27
CA ALA A 165 10.84 -11.43 -4.23
C ALA A 165 10.24 -11.39 -2.82
N TYR A 166 10.23 -12.52 -2.11
CA TYR A 166 9.78 -12.58 -0.71
C TYR A 166 10.62 -11.68 0.19
N LEU A 167 11.95 -11.72 0.02
CA LEU A 167 12.87 -10.87 0.80
C LEU A 167 12.62 -9.39 0.55
N TRP A 168 12.41 -8.98 -0.70
CA TRP A 168 12.12 -7.58 -1.03
C TRP A 168 10.79 -7.11 -0.44
N CYS A 169 9.74 -7.93 -0.51
CA CYS A 169 8.44 -7.62 0.10
C CYS A 169 8.54 -7.45 1.62
N ILE A 170 9.24 -8.34 2.31
CA ILE A 170 9.45 -8.24 3.76
C ILE A 170 10.31 -7.02 4.09
N LEU A 171 11.43 -6.85 3.41
CA LEU A 171 12.40 -5.79 3.71
C LEU A 171 11.77 -4.40 3.55
N SER A 172 11.07 -4.16 2.43
CA SER A 172 10.38 -2.90 2.18
C SER A 172 9.29 -2.64 3.21
N SER A 173 8.49 -3.66 3.55
CA SER A 173 7.45 -3.58 4.58
C SER A 173 8.03 -3.21 5.94
N VAL A 174 9.05 -3.95 6.40
CA VAL A 174 9.65 -3.75 7.73
C VAL A 174 10.34 -2.39 7.82
N ILE A 175 11.13 -1.99 6.81
CA ILE A 175 11.84 -0.71 6.82
C ILE A 175 10.84 0.45 6.93
N VAL A 176 9.82 0.47 6.07
CA VAL A 176 8.87 1.60 6.04
C VAL A 176 7.99 1.61 7.30
N LEU A 177 7.60 0.42 7.80
CA LEU A 177 6.85 0.32 9.05
C LEU A 177 7.66 0.84 10.25
N MET A 178 8.91 0.44 10.38
CA MET A 178 9.80 0.90 11.46
C MET A 178 10.04 2.41 11.41
N LEU A 179 10.29 2.95 10.21
CA LEU A 179 10.40 4.39 10.00
C LEU A 179 9.11 5.12 10.37
N GLY A 180 7.96 4.60 9.94
CA GLY A 180 6.65 5.15 10.27
C GLY A 180 6.39 5.19 11.76
N ILE A 181 6.61 4.08 12.46
CA ILE A 181 6.47 3.99 13.91
C ILE A 181 7.40 4.97 14.62
N PHE A 182 8.67 5.04 14.21
CA PHE A 182 9.66 5.92 14.82
C PHE A 182 9.27 7.40 14.70
N VAL A 183 8.93 7.83 13.48
CA VAL A 183 8.54 9.24 13.21
C VAL A 183 7.24 9.58 13.93
N PHE A 184 6.24 8.69 13.88
CA PHE A 184 4.96 8.88 14.55
C PHE A 184 5.12 8.99 16.07
N LYS A 185 5.89 8.07 16.69
CA LYS A 185 6.15 8.07 18.12
C LYS A 185 6.84 9.36 18.58
N LYS A 186 7.78 9.87 17.78
CA LYS A 186 8.49 11.14 18.07
C LYS A 186 7.59 12.36 17.88
N GLY A 187 6.64 12.31 16.94
CA GLY A 187 5.72 13.40 16.62
C GLY A 187 4.47 13.47 17.48
N GLN A 188 3.98 12.32 17.98
CA GLN A 188 2.66 12.21 18.62
C GLN A 188 2.47 13.14 19.84
N ASP A 189 3.52 13.46 20.59
CA ASP A 189 3.41 14.30 21.80
C ASP A 189 3.06 15.75 21.42
N LYS A 190 3.47 16.18 20.25
CA LYS A 190 3.24 17.52 19.73
C LYS A 190 1.90 17.68 19.00
N PHE A 191 1.22 16.59 18.62
CA PHE A 191 0.00 16.66 17.80
C PHE A 191 -1.09 17.55 18.43
N VAL A 192 -1.26 17.51 19.75
CA VAL A 192 -2.28 18.32 20.43
C VAL A 192 -2.05 19.82 20.28
N MET A 193 -0.79 20.25 20.06
CA MET A 193 -0.45 21.67 19.87
C MET A 193 -0.70 22.15 18.44
N TYR A 194 -0.70 21.24 17.44
CA TYR A 194 -0.85 21.57 16.03
C TYR A 194 -2.26 21.26 15.48
N LEU A 195 -3.09 20.54 16.23
CA LEU A 195 -4.49 20.26 15.95
C LEU A 195 -5.39 21.36 16.51
#